data_6409aee419d39265d602b21eb1b48549
#
_entry.id   6409aee419d39265d602b21eb1b48549
#
_cell.length_a   1.000
_cell.length_b   1.000
_cell.length_c   1.000
_cell.angle_alpha   90.00
_cell.angle_beta   90.00
_cell.angle_gamma   90.00
#
_symmetry.space_group_name_H-M   'P 1'
#
loop_
_entity.id
_entity.type
_entity.pdbx_description
1 polymer ?
#
loop_
_entity_poly.entity_id
_entity_poly.type
_entity_poly.pdbx_seq_one_letter_code
_entity_poly.pdbx_strand_id
1 'polypeptide(L)'
;KAFGVFIGATGGITLILSSAQIGGQNSSIEGNLMIIFSGFIYSIYLVLSKPLSLKYSSVTMMKWMFLFSTIVLLPFTYRYVVSAPAFHTSLPDYKVLSALFFVLFGATFVPYLMIPMALKRIRPTTVSMYNYIQPIVASFIAILIGQDSFSIQKLLSAALVFIGVYLVTQSKSREDIEKERAAKIAKA
;
A
#
# COMPACT_ATOMS: atom_id res chain seq x y z
N LYS A 1 -17.11 10.73 -4.77
CA LYS A 1 -15.83 9.98 -4.75
C LYS A 1 -14.61 10.89 -4.77
N ALA A 2 -14.48 11.78 -5.75
CA ALA A 2 -13.34 12.69 -5.86
C ALA A 2 -13.10 13.49 -4.58
N PHE A 3 -14.15 14.00 -3.96
CA PHE A 3 -14.07 14.75 -2.71
C PHE A 3 -13.53 13.90 -1.54
N GLY A 4 -13.98 12.66 -1.40
CA GLY A 4 -13.45 11.74 -0.37
C GLY A 4 -11.98 11.37 -0.61
N VAL A 5 -11.57 11.16 -1.88
CA VAL A 5 -10.15 10.96 -2.25
C VAL A 5 -9.31 12.16 -1.85
N PHE A 6 -9.79 13.38 -2.14
CA PHE A 6 -9.09 14.61 -1.82
C PHE A 6 -8.90 14.79 -0.31
N ILE A 7 -9.95 14.56 0.49
CA ILE A 7 -9.87 14.62 1.97
C ILE A 7 -8.90 13.56 2.50
N GLY A 8 -8.99 12.32 2.02
CA GLY A 8 -8.11 11.24 2.45
C GLY A 8 -6.65 11.50 2.08
N ALA A 9 -6.40 12.03 0.88
CA ALA A 9 -5.06 12.40 0.42
C ALA A 9 -4.47 13.54 1.26
N THR A 10 -5.23 14.59 1.56
CA THR A 10 -4.76 15.68 2.43
C THR A 10 -4.43 15.17 3.84
N GLY A 11 -5.25 14.29 4.41
CA GLY A 11 -4.97 13.64 5.70
C GLY A 11 -3.67 12.81 5.66
N GLY A 12 -3.46 12.03 4.60
CA GLY A 12 -2.22 11.25 4.41
C GLY A 12 -0.98 12.12 4.25
N ILE A 13 -1.07 13.19 3.44
CA ILE A 13 0.03 14.14 3.25
C ILE A 13 0.38 14.86 4.55
N THR A 14 -0.61 15.34 5.30
CA THR A 14 -0.37 16.00 6.60
C THR A 14 0.25 15.06 7.62
N LEU A 15 -0.13 13.78 7.62
CA LEU A 15 0.48 12.78 8.49
C LEU A 15 1.96 12.56 8.14
N ILE A 16 2.28 12.43 6.85
CA ILE A 16 3.66 12.25 6.38
C ILE A 16 4.52 13.47 6.70
N LEU A 17 4.00 14.67 6.43
CA LEU A 17 4.72 15.92 6.72
C LEU A 17 4.96 16.13 8.22
N SER A 18 3.99 15.82 9.06
CA SER A 18 4.15 15.93 10.52
C SER A 18 5.18 14.92 11.07
N SER A 19 5.26 13.73 10.48
CA SER A 19 6.26 12.72 10.84
C SER A 19 7.66 13.12 10.36
N ALA A 20 7.79 13.76 9.21
CA ALA A 20 9.07 14.24 8.67
C ALA A 20 9.68 15.40 9.50
N GLN A 21 8.85 16.26 10.09
CA GLN A 21 9.32 17.36 10.96
C GLN A 21 9.91 16.87 12.30
N ILE A 22 9.46 15.73 12.79
CA ILE A 22 9.93 15.15 14.07
C ILE A 22 11.28 14.39 13.86
N GLY A 23 11.54 13.93 12.64
CA GLY A 23 12.73 13.12 12.31
C GLY A 23 14.02 13.90 11.99
N GLY A 24 13.99 15.22 11.95
CA GLY A 24 15.19 16.10 11.89
C GLY A 24 16.19 15.86 10.75
N GLN A 25 15.89 15.08 9.73
CA GLN A 25 16.80 14.84 8.61
C GLN A 25 16.15 15.23 7.27
N ASN A 26 16.94 15.91 6.47
CA ASN A 26 16.67 16.46 5.15
C ASN A 26 15.78 15.54 4.30
N SER A 27 14.51 15.89 4.18
CA SER A 27 13.64 15.23 3.20
C SER A 27 14.19 15.57 1.80
N SER A 28 14.79 14.59 1.14
CA SER A 28 15.28 14.74 -0.22
C SER A 28 14.08 14.93 -1.16
N ILE A 29 14.10 15.97 -1.97
CA ILE A 29 13.09 16.20 -3.02
C ILE A 29 13.03 14.98 -3.95
N GLU A 30 14.18 14.39 -4.26
CA GLU A 30 14.27 13.17 -5.07
C GLU A 30 13.53 12.00 -4.43
N GLY A 31 13.69 11.77 -3.13
CA GLY A 31 12.98 10.73 -2.40
C GLY A 31 11.47 10.94 -2.41
N ASN A 32 11.02 12.18 -2.23
CA ASN A 32 9.60 12.51 -2.27
C ASN A 32 8.99 12.29 -3.67
N LEU A 33 9.72 12.65 -4.73
CA LEU A 33 9.31 12.37 -6.11
C LEU A 33 9.25 10.87 -6.40
N MET A 34 10.20 10.08 -5.91
CA MET A 34 10.18 8.62 -6.05
C MET A 34 8.98 7.98 -5.35
N ILE A 35 8.58 8.48 -4.18
CA ILE A 35 7.38 8.01 -3.46
C ILE A 35 6.12 8.30 -4.28
N ILE A 36 5.97 9.51 -4.81
CA ILE A 36 4.82 9.89 -5.64
C ILE A 36 4.77 9.00 -6.89
N PHE A 37 5.90 8.81 -7.57
CA PHE A 37 5.99 7.99 -8.76
C PHE A 37 5.67 6.52 -8.47
N SER A 38 6.14 5.98 -7.35
CA SER A 38 5.82 4.63 -6.87
C SER A 38 4.30 4.48 -6.64
N GLY A 39 3.66 5.45 -6.01
CA GLY A 39 2.20 5.46 -5.81
C GLY A 39 1.41 5.48 -7.12
N PHE A 40 1.90 6.21 -8.12
CA PHE A 40 1.31 6.22 -9.46
C PHE A 40 1.41 4.85 -10.15
N ILE A 41 2.60 4.24 -10.15
CA ILE A 41 2.81 2.88 -10.70
C ILE A 41 1.94 1.86 -9.97
N TYR A 42 1.86 1.94 -8.64
CA TYR A 42 1.01 1.06 -7.85
C TYR A 42 -0.48 1.18 -8.21
N SER A 43 -0.94 2.39 -8.50
CA SER A 43 -2.33 2.62 -8.94
C SER A 43 -2.61 1.97 -10.30
N ILE A 44 -1.67 2.08 -11.24
CA ILE A 44 -1.75 1.40 -12.55
C ILE A 44 -1.78 -0.12 -12.34
N TYR A 45 -0.90 -0.64 -11.49
CA TYR A 45 -0.86 -2.06 -11.13
C TYR A 45 -2.23 -2.56 -10.63
N LEU A 46 -2.87 -1.86 -9.71
CA LEU A 46 -4.17 -2.27 -9.17
C LEU A 46 -5.26 -2.32 -10.25
N VAL A 47 -5.28 -1.33 -11.15
CA VAL A 47 -6.28 -1.27 -12.24
C VAL A 47 -6.06 -2.40 -13.23
N LEU A 48 -4.82 -2.60 -13.69
CA LEU A 48 -4.48 -3.65 -14.65
C LEU A 48 -4.60 -5.06 -14.05
N SER A 49 -4.36 -5.21 -12.76
CA SER A 49 -4.48 -6.50 -12.06
C SER A 49 -5.92 -6.95 -11.84
N LYS A 50 -6.89 -6.03 -11.86
CA LYS A 50 -8.31 -6.37 -11.64
C LYS A 50 -8.83 -7.41 -12.64
N PRO A 51 -8.76 -7.21 -13.96
CA PRO A 51 -9.23 -8.22 -14.93
C PRO A 51 -8.46 -9.54 -14.84
N LEU A 52 -7.13 -9.48 -14.58
CA LEU A 52 -6.32 -10.67 -14.39
C LEU A 52 -6.73 -11.45 -13.13
N SER A 53 -7.04 -10.76 -12.04
CA SER A 53 -7.47 -11.39 -10.79
C SER A 53 -8.79 -12.15 -10.93
N LEU A 54 -9.67 -11.71 -11.84
CA LEU A 54 -10.92 -12.40 -12.14
C LEU A 54 -10.69 -13.68 -12.98
N LYS A 55 -9.64 -13.69 -13.80
CA LYS A 55 -9.34 -14.80 -14.74
C LYS A 55 -8.42 -15.86 -14.11
N TYR A 56 -7.42 -15.44 -13.32
CA TYR A 56 -6.39 -16.32 -12.79
C TYR A 56 -6.46 -16.47 -11.26
N SER A 57 -5.89 -17.55 -10.74
CA SER A 57 -5.75 -17.71 -9.29
C SER A 57 -4.75 -16.70 -8.73
N SER A 58 -4.94 -16.29 -7.47
CA SER A 58 -4.04 -15.33 -6.80
C SER A 58 -2.60 -15.86 -6.71
N VAL A 59 -2.46 -17.18 -6.49
CA VAL A 59 -1.15 -17.84 -6.46
C VAL A 59 -0.47 -17.79 -7.82
N THR A 60 -1.21 -18.04 -8.91
CA THR A 60 -0.67 -17.94 -10.27
C THR A 60 -0.22 -16.54 -10.59
N MET A 61 -1.01 -15.53 -10.24
CA MET A 61 -0.63 -14.13 -10.44
C MET A 61 0.65 -13.79 -9.67
N MET A 62 0.70 -14.14 -8.39
CA MET A 62 1.86 -13.90 -7.54
C MET A 62 3.12 -14.58 -8.09
N LYS A 63 3.02 -15.86 -8.50
CA LYS A 63 4.13 -16.62 -9.11
C LYS A 63 4.74 -15.88 -10.29
N TRP A 64 3.92 -15.45 -11.25
CA TRP A 64 4.40 -14.76 -12.43
C TRP A 64 4.94 -13.37 -12.13
N MET A 65 4.32 -12.63 -11.24
CA MET A 65 4.79 -11.32 -10.82
C MET A 65 6.17 -11.40 -10.17
N PHE A 66 6.38 -12.32 -9.23
CA PHE A 66 7.70 -12.51 -8.62
C PHE A 66 8.74 -13.01 -9.61
N LEU A 67 8.37 -13.93 -10.51
CA LEU A 67 9.27 -14.43 -11.52
C LEU A 67 9.77 -13.30 -12.44
N PHE A 68 8.87 -12.52 -13.01
CA PHE A 68 9.26 -11.42 -13.90
C PHE A 68 10.02 -10.33 -13.14
N SER A 69 9.58 -9.96 -11.93
CA SER A 69 10.31 -8.99 -11.11
C SER A 69 11.72 -9.45 -10.80
N THR A 70 11.92 -10.74 -10.49
CA THR A 70 13.25 -11.30 -10.23
C THR A 70 14.12 -11.24 -11.48
N ILE A 71 13.62 -11.66 -12.64
CA ILE A 71 14.38 -11.62 -13.91
C ILE A 71 14.82 -10.19 -14.23
N VAL A 72 13.93 -9.20 -14.04
CA VAL A 72 14.22 -7.79 -14.36
C VAL A 72 15.16 -7.17 -13.33
N LEU A 73 14.96 -7.43 -12.04
CA LEU A 73 15.70 -6.75 -10.98
C LEU A 73 17.04 -7.41 -10.65
N LEU A 74 17.17 -8.72 -10.85
CA LEU A 74 18.39 -9.46 -10.50
C LEU A 74 19.67 -8.85 -11.08
N PRO A 75 19.74 -8.46 -12.38
CA PRO A 75 20.96 -7.86 -12.93
C PRO A 75 21.40 -6.57 -12.23
N PHE A 76 20.44 -5.77 -11.74
CA PHE A 76 20.69 -4.49 -11.07
C PHE A 76 21.02 -4.67 -9.59
N THR A 77 20.44 -5.68 -8.94
CA THR A 77 20.53 -5.88 -7.49
C THR A 77 21.53 -6.96 -7.08
N TYR A 78 22.07 -7.73 -8.03
CA TYR A 78 22.95 -8.87 -7.75
C TYR A 78 24.12 -8.52 -6.81
N ARG A 79 24.82 -7.41 -7.08
CA ARG A 79 25.95 -6.96 -6.23
C ARG A 79 25.51 -6.68 -4.78
N TYR A 80 24.36 -6.03 -4.61
CA TYR A 80 23.83 -5.72 -3.27
C TYR A 80 23.35 -6.97 -2.53
N VAL A 81 22.76 -7.94 -3.25
CA VAL A 81 22.33 -9.21 -2.67
C VAL A 81 23.56 -10.00 -2.19
N VAL A 82 24.60 -10.14 -3.03
CA VAL A 82 25.80 -10.89 -2.68
C VAL A 82 26.57 -10.23 -1.55
N SER A 83 26.63 -8.90 -1.47
CA SER A 83 27.31 -8.15 -0.41
C SER A 83 26.49 -7.93 0.85
N ALA A 84 25.25 -8.44 0.91
CA ALA A 84 24.39 -8.23 2.08
C ALA A 84 24.98 -8.91 3.33
N PRO A 85 25.09 -8.20 4.48
CA PRO A 85 25.66 -8.74 5.70
C PRO A 85 25.01 -10.03 6.19
N ALA A 86 23.72 -10.23 5.87
CA ALA A 86 22.98 -11.44 6.22
C ALA A 86 23.58 -12.73 5.64
N PHE A 87 24.38 -12.63 4.56
CA PHE A 87 25.02 -13.80 3.92
C PHE A 87 26.50 -13.95 4.24
N HIS A 88 27.09 -12.95 4.93
CA HIS A 88 28.54 -12.93 5.23
C HIS A 88 28.89 -13.17 6.68
N THR A 89 27.91 -13.23 7.57
CA THR A 89 28.14 -13.50 8.98
C THR A 89 28.36 -14.98 9.22
N SER A 90 29.46 -15.35 9.85
CA SER A 90 29.85 -16.75 10.14
C SER A 90 28.87 -17.51 11.02
N LEU A 91 28.03 -16.81 11.76
CA LEU A 91 26.86 -17.33 12.49
C LEU A 91 25.68 -16.41 12.20
N PRO A 92 24.59 -16.91 11.59
CA PRO A 92 23.42 -16.09 11.37
C PRO A 92 22.82 -15.67 12.71
N ASP A 93 22.89 -14.37 13.02
CA ASP A 93 22.19 -13.82 14.17
C ASP A 93 20.68 -14.11 13.98
N TYR A 94 20.11 -14.87 14.93
CA TYR A 94 18.69 -15.26 14.85
C TYR A 94 17.76 -14.04 14.75
N LYS A 95 18.19 -12.86 15.26
CA LYS A 95 17.47 -11.59 15.15
C LYS A 95 17.41 -11.12 13.69
N VAL A 96 18.53 -11.17 12.98
CA VAL A 96 18.60 -10.80 11.56
C VAL A 96 17.76 -11.78 10.72
N LEU A 97 17.88 -13.08 11.01
CA LEU A 97 17.13 -14.11 10.31
C LEU A 97 15.61 -13.98 10.55
N SER A 98 15.19 -13.74 11.79
CA SER A 98 13.77 -13.53 12.11
C SER A 98 13.22 -12.25 11.51
N ALA A 99 13.98 -11.17 11.48
CA ALA A 99 13.60 -9.94 10.81
C ALA A 99 13.46 -10.15 9.28
N LEU A 100 14.40 -10.86 8.67
CA LEU A 100 14.36 -11.22 7.26
C LEU A 100 13.13 -12.07 6.94
N PHE A 101 12.86 -13.11 7.75
CA PHE A 101 11.67 -13.94 7.62
C PHE A 101 10.39 -13.11 7.74
N PHE A 102 10.31 -12.20 8.71
CA PHE A 102 9.16 -11.33 8.88
C PHE A 102 8.93 -10.44 7.65
N VAL A 103 9.99 -9.85 7.09
CA VAL A 103 9.90 -9.02 5.88
C VAL A 103 9.47 -9.84 4.66
N LEU A 104 10.09 -11.00 4.44
CA LEU A 104 9.80 -11.82 3.27
C LEU A 104 8.42 -12.46 3.35
N PHE A 105 8.07 -13.03 4.49
CA PHE A 105 6.79 -13.73 4.65
C PHE A 105 5.66 -12.78 5.04
N GLY A 106 5.82 -12.03 6.12
CA GLY A 106 4.77 -11.17 6.68
C GLY A 106 4.50 -9.94 5.85
N ALA A 107 5.54 -9.19 5.51
CA ALA A 107 5.39 -7.92 4.81
C ALA A 107 5.38 -8.04 3.27
N THR A 108 5.84 -9.15 2.70
CA THR A 108 5.88 -9.33 1.24
C THR A 108 4.94 -10.43 0.77
N PHE A 109 5.17 -11.69 1.13
CA PHE A 109 4.39 -12.82 0.62
C PHE A 109 2.89 -12.69 0.91
N VAL A 110 2.53 -12.43 2.16
CA VAL A 110 1.12 -12.37 2.59
C VAL A 110 0.36 -11.25 1.88
N PRO A 111 0.81 -9.98 1.87
CA PRO A 111 0.10 -8.90 1.17
C PRO A 111 -0.02 -9.13 -0.34
N TYR A 112 1.05 -9.58 -1.00
CA TYR A 112 1.02 -9.85 -2.45
C TYR A 112 0.09 -11.01 -2.82
N LEU A 113 -0.16 -11.95 -1.92
CA LEU A 113 -1.18 -12.97 -2.09
C LEU A 113 -2.59 -12.41 -1.86
N MET A 114 -2.76 -11.57 -0.83
CA MET A 114 -4.06 -11.03 -0.43
C MET A 114 -4.61 -9.98 -1.40
N ILE A 115 -3.75 -9.16 -2.02
CA ILE A 115 -4.18 -8.11 -2.96
C ILE A 115 -4.98 -8.67 -4.14
N PRO A 116 -4.50 -9.67 -4.91
CA PRO A 116 -5.30 -10.27 -5.97
C PRO A 116 -6.57 -10.96 -5.46
N MET A 117 -6.54 -11.53 -4.24
CA MET A 117 -7.74 -12.11 -3.61
C MET A 117 -8.78 -11.02 -3.31
N ALA A 118 -8.35 -9.89 -2.78
CA ALA A 118 -9.22 -8.73 -2.53
C ALA A 118 -9.77 -8.17 -3.83
N LEU A 119 -8.94 -8.02 -4.86
CA LEU A 119 -9.35 -7.50 -6.17
C LEU A 119 -10.42 -8.36 -6.84
N LYS A 120 -10.55 -9.65 -6.52
CA LYS A 120 -11.66 -10.47 -7.01
C LYS A 120 -13.02 -9.98 -6.51
N ARG A 121 -13.08 -9.48 -5.28
CA ARG A 121 -14.33 -9.13 -4.60
C ARG A 121 -14.61 -7.63 -4.56
N ILE A 122 -13.56 -6.82 -4.45
CA ILE A 122 -13.68 -5.36 -4.30
C ILE A 122 -12.99 -4.63 -5.44
N ARG A 123 -13.25 -3.33 -5.55
CA ARG A 123 -12.72 -2.48 -6.62
C ARG A 123 -11.28 -2.04 -6.33
N PRO A 124 -10.46 -1.79 -7.37
CA PRO A 124 -9.11 -1.25 -7.20
C PRO A 124 -9.09 0.03 -6.35
N THR A 125 -10.05 0.93 -6.56
CA THR A 125 -10.18 2.16 -5.78
C THR A 125 -10.38 1.89 -4.28
N THR A 126 -11.15 0.87 -3.93
CA THR A 126 -11.36 0.48 -2.53
C THR A 126 -10.08 -0.11 -1.94
N VAL A 127 -9.37 -0.96 -2.69
CA VAL A 127 -8.06 -1.50 -2.25
C VAL A 127 -7.07 -0.38 -2.00
N SER A 128 -6.94 0.58 -2.93
CA SER A 128 -6.02 1.71 -2.77
C SER A 128 -6.36 2.61 -1.57
N MET A 129 -7.65 2.73 -1.22
CA MET A 129 -8.06 3.50 -0.04
C MET A 129 -7.57 2.88 1.28
N TYR A 130 -7.50 1.55 1.37
CA TYR A 130 -6.95 0.89 2.56
C TYR A 130 -5.46 1.20 2.79
N ASN A 131 -4.72 1.62 1.75
CA ASN A 131 -3.33 2.05 1.93
C ASN A 131 -3.20 3.30 2.81
N TYR A 132 -4.23 4.14 2.90
CA TYR A 132 -4.22 5.28 3.81
C TYR A 132 -4.30 4.86 5.29
N ILE A 133 -4.71 3.64 5.58
CA ILE A 133 -4.71 3.09 6.94
C ILE A 133 -3.29 2.69 7.37
N GLN A 134 -2.40 2.34 6.43
CA GLN A 134 -1.02 1.95 6.73
C GLN A 134 -0.26 2.97 7.60
N PRO A 135 -0.20 4.28 7.26
CA PRO A 135 0.52 5.25 8.08
C PRO A 135 -0.05 5.38 9.50
N ILE A 136 -1.37 5.19 9.65
CA ILE A 136 -2.04 5.26 10.96
C ILE A 136 -1.63 4.07 11.82
N VAL A 137 -1.68 2.87 11.26
CA VAL A 137 -1.24 1.64 11.96
C VAL A 137 0.24 1.71 12.29
N ALA A 138 1.07 2.18 11.35
CA ALA A 138 2.51 2.37 11.58
C ALA A 138 2.79 3.36 12.71
N SER A 139 2.12 4.52 12.74
CA SER A 139 2.25 5.50 13.82
C SER A 139 1.79 4.94 15.16
N PHE A 140 0.69 4.19 15.18
CA PHE A 140 0.20 3.57 16.40
C PHE A 140 1.19 2.56 16.98
N ILE A 141 1.74 1.68 16.13
CA ILE A 141 2.76 0.71 16.52
C ILE A 141 4.03 1.43 16.99
N ALA A 142 4.48 2.48 16.29
CA ALA A 142 5.66 3.25 16.65
C ALA A 142 5.52 3.90 18.05
N ILE A 143 4.32 4.39 18.39
CA ILE A 143 4.01 4.92 19.73
C ILE A 143 4.06 3.80 20.78
N LEU A 144 3.48 2.63 20.50
CA LEU A 144 3.49 1.49 21.44
C LEU A 144 4.91 0.98 21.75
N ILE A 145 5.80 1.04 20.76
CA ILE A 145 7.21 0.61 20.91
C ILE A 145 8.09 1.72 21.52
N GLY A 146 7.54 2.93 21.71
CA GLY A 146 8.27 4.09 22.24
C GLY A 146 9.21 4.76 21.24
N GLN A 147 9.06 4.47 19.94
CA GLN A 147 9.82 5.10 18.85
C GLN A 147 9.22 6.42 18.38
N ASP A 148 7.98 6.70 18.77
CA ASP A 148 7.27 7.91 18.36
C ASP A 148 6.42 8.46 19.51
N SER A 149 6.09 9.77 19.43
CA SER A 149 5.25 10.45 20.42
C SER A 149 3.83 10.68 19.90
N PHE A 150 2.86 10.61 20.83
CA PHE A 150 1.50 10.98 20.52
C PHE A 150 1.40 12.48 20.22
N SER A 151 0.83 12.82 19.07
CA SER A 151 0.60 14.21 18.66
C SER A 151 -0.84 14.41 18.21
N ILE A 152 -1.44 15.53 18.60
CA ILE A 152 -2.78 15.91 18.16
C ILE A 152 -2.88 16.04 16.63
N GLN A 153 -1.79 16.47 15.99
CA GLN A 153 -1.72 16.54 14.51
C GLN A 153 -1.90 15.17 13.87
N LYS A 154 -1.27 14.13 14.43
CA LYS A 154 -1.42 12.74 13.94
C LYS A 154 -2.84 12.24 14.10
N LEU A 155 -3.49 12.56 15.22
CA LEU A 155 -4.89 12.21 15.46
C LEU A 155 -5.83 12.88 14.46
N LEU A 156 -5.64 14.17 14.19
CA LEU A 156 -6.43 14.91 13.20
C LEU A 156 -6.22 14.39 11.79
N SER A 157 -4.96 14.10 11.43
CA SER A 157 -4.62 13.50 10.13
C SER A 157 -5.26 12.12 9.96
N ALA A 158 -5.24 11.30 11.01
CA ALA A 158 -5.91 9.99 11.01
C ALA A 158 -7.43 10.13 10.83
N ALA A 159 -8.05 11.08 11.52
CA ALA A 159 -9.48 11.35 11.38
C ALA A 159 -9.84 11.76 9.94
N LEU A 160 -9.04 12.65 9.32
CA LEU A 160 -9.24 13.05 7.92
C LEU A 160 -9.12 11.87 6.96
N VAL A 161 -8.14 10.99 7.18
CA VAL A 161 -7.98 9.76 6.40
C VAL A 161 -9.22 8.87 6.53
N PHE A 162 -9.71 8.61 7.75
CA PHE A 162 -10.90 7.78 7.97
C PHE A 162 -12.15 8.37 7.32
N ILE A 163 -12.35 9.67 7.42
CA ILE A 163 -13.46 10.38 6.76
C ILE A 163 -13.34 10.23 5.24
N GLY A 164 -12.15 10.43 4.68
CA GLY A 164 -11.90 10.27 3.26
C GLY A 164 -12.20 8.86 2.77
N VAL A 165 -11.70 7.84 3.46
CA VAL A 165 -11.95 6.41 3.17
C VAL A 165 -13.45 6.09 3.23
N TYR A 166 -14.13 6.55 4.28
CA TYR A 166 -15.57 6.36 4.46
C TYR A 166 -16.36 6.95 3.30
N LEU A 167 -16.10 8.22 2.94
CA LEU A 167 -16.79 8.90 1.84
C LEU A 167 -16.58 8.21 0.48
N VAL A 168 -15.38 7.68 0.23
CA VAL A 168 -15.11 6.95 -1.01
C VAL A 168 -15.80 5.60 -1.04
N THR A 169 -15.79 4.88 0.08
CA THR A 169 -16.35 3.53 0.19
C THR A 169 -17.88 3.56 0.05
N GLN A 170 -18.52 4.56 0.65
CA GLN A 170 -19.98 4.74 0.58
C GLN A 170 -20.46 5.29 -0.77
N SER A 171 -19.59 5.90 -1.57
CA SER A 171 -20.03 6.52 -2.81
C SER A 171 -20.21 5.51 -3.94
N LYS A 172 -21.41 5.46 -4.54
CA LYS A 172 -21.74 4.62 -5.70
C LYS A 172 -20.81 4.92 -6.88
N SER A 173 -20.37 3.90 -7.61
CA SER A 173 -19.63 4.04 -8.85
C SER A 173 -20.54 4.47 -10.00
N ARG A 174 -19.94 4.99 -11.08
CA ARG A 174 -20.67 5.22 -12.33
C ARG A 174 -21.37 3.95 -12.82
N GLU A 175 -20.68 2.82 -12.78
CA GLU A 175 -21.26 1.52 -13.15
C GLU A 175 -22.46 1.11 -12.28
N ASP A 176 -22.45 1.42 -10.98
CA ASP A 176 -23.59 1.13 -10.11
C ASP A 176 -24.78 2.01 -10.44
N ILE A 177 -24.51 3.31 -10.75
CA ILE A 177 -25.53 4.27 -11.15
C ILE A 177 -26.13 3.88 -12.50
N GLU A 178 -25.30 3.43 -13.46
CA GLU A 178 -25.75 2.97 -14.76
C GLU A 178 -26.57 1.68 -14.65
N LYS A 179 -26.14 0.72 -13.83
CA LYS A 179 -26.91 -0.51 -13.55
C LYS A 179 -28.24 -0.21 -12.87
N GLU A 180 -28.27 0.72 -11.91
CA GLU A 180 -29.51 1.15 -11.28
C GLU A 180 -30.46 1.85 -12.27
N ARG A 181 -29.91 2.69 -13.16
CA ARG A 181 -30.70 3.33 -14.23
C ARG A 181 -31.26 2.31 -15.22
N ALA A 182 -30.42 1.38 -15.68
CA ALA A 182 -30.85 0.31 -16.55
C ALA A 182 -31.93 -0.59 -15.92
N ALA A 183 -31.78 -0.92 -14.64
CA ALA A 183 -32.75 -1.70 -13.90
C ALA A 183 -34.08 -0.95 -13.65
N LYS A 184 -34.04 0.37 -13.52
CA LYS A 184 -35.28 1.20 -13.43
C LYS A 184 -36.00 1.29 -14.76
N ILE A 185 -35.26 1.43 -15.88
CA ILE A 185 -35.85 1.48 -17.24
C ILE A 185 -36.48 0.12 -17.60
N ALA A 186 -35.87 -0.99 -17.19
CA ALA A 186 -36.39 -2.34 -17.44
C ALA A 186 -37.67 -2.69 -16.63
N LYS A 187 -37.98 -1.90 -15.59
CA LYS A 187 -39.16 -2.09 -14.73
C LYS A 187 -40.30 -1.12 -15.03
N ALA A 188 -40.06 -0.11 -15.87
CA ALA A 188 -41.04 0.86 -16.34
C ALA A 188 -41.62 0.43 -17.69
#